data_28d9b0fbbec64897a3abe41aa2de8600
#
_entry.id   28d9b0fbbec64897a3abe41aa2de8600
#
_cell.length_a   1.000
_cell.length_b   1.000
_cell.length_c   1.000
_cell.angle_alpha   90.00
_cell.angle_beta   90.00
_cell.angle_gamma   90.00
#
_symmetry.space_group_name_H-M   'P 1'
#
loop_
_entity.id
_entity.type
_entity.pdbx_description
1 polymer ?
#
loop_
_entity_poly.entity_id
_entity_poly.type
_entity_poly.pdbx_seq_one_letter_code
_entity_poly.pdbx_strand_id
1 'polypeptide(L)'
;MVQAVGHIRAFLALGAIASTAPLLHLLVVDPIARVVARALTGFCFAGLFIVVESWLNGAAAEETRGQIMSVYAMTGLSAGIVGQLLLPATDPAGFRPFCIVSIVIAFALVPIALTQAVAPTQEGGGARISLKRLYQQSPFGLVAASLCGVTTSAFFALGPILAQRLGLDTRGVAVLMASGTLGGFLLAWPIGWLSDRFDRRFVIIATALTATAALFTIIALVPDEPSRWILYLCAAILGGTIVPTYSVVMAYVNDAVGEGEFVAASGGLLIVQGVGATAGPLLGGLAMSAWDHGLAYTLIAAQILLAVFGVYRSTRRAAPRQMHKGRFVVEPLIPVGTTLESRAGQSGRISR
;
A
#
# COMPACT_ATOMS: atom_id res chain seq x y z
N MET A 1 -3.31 -15.51 -17.21
CA MET A 1 -1.95 -16.09 -17.16
C MET A 1 -1.82 -17.15 -16.07
N VAL A 2 -2.10 -16.83 -14.79
CA VAL A 2 -1.99 -17.77 -13.66
C VAL A 2 -2.87 -19.03 -13.83
N GLN A 3 -4.10 -18.88 -14.28
CA GLN A 3 -5.03 -20.01 -14.54
C GLN A 3 -4.54 -20.96 -15.65
N ALA A 4 -3.80 -20.45 -16.63
CA ALA A 4 -3.34 -21.27 -17.76
C ALA A 4 -1.98 -21.96 -17.51
N VAL A 5 -1.11 -21.36 -16.68
CA VAL A 5 0.29 -21.79 -16.51
C VAL A 5 0.53 -22.38 -15.11
N GLY A 6 -0.33 -22.06 -14.15
CA GLY A 6 -0.18 -22.43 -12.74
C GLY A 6 0.61 -21.39 -11.94
N HIS A 7 0.35 -21.36 -10.62
CA HIS A 7 0.89 -20.34 -9.70
C HIS A 7 2.43 -20.36 -9.63
N ILE A 8 3.03 -21.53 -9.46
CA ILE A 8 4.50 -21.66 -9.31
C ILE A 8 5.23 -21.20 -10.57
N ARG A 9 4.78 -21.66 -11.75
CA ARG A 9 5.42 -21.28 -13.02
C ARG A 9 5.27 -19.79 -13.32
N ALA A 10 4.09 -19.21 -13.04
CA ALA A 10 3.87 -17.78 -13.19
C ALA A 10 4.76 -16.97 -12.25
N PHE A 11 4.89 -17.42 -10.98
CA PHE A 11 5.76 -16.78 -9.99
C PHE A 11 7.22 -16.81 -10.44
N LEU A 12 7.73 -17.97 -10.86
CA LEU A 12 9.12 -18.12 -11.32
C LEU A 12 9.42 -17.28 -12.55
N ALA A 13 8.50 -17.23 -13.54
CA ALA A 13 8.68 -16.44 -14.75
C ALA A 13 8.72 -14.92 -14.43
N LEU A 14 7.77 -14.44 -13.62
CA LEU A 14 7.72 -13.03 -13.22
C LEU A 14 8.93 -12.66 -12.35
N GLY A 15 9.34 -13.52 -11.42
CA GLY A 15 10.50 -13.31 -10.57
C GLY A 15 11.81 -13.31 -11.36
N ALA A 16 11.97 -14.19 -12.34
CA ALA A 16 13.13 -14.20 -13.23
C ALA A 16 13.24 -12.88 -14.02
N ILE A 17 12.13 -12.38 -14.58
CA ILE A 17 12.11 -11.09 -15.27
C ILE A 17 12.41 -9.96 -14.26
N ALA A 18 11.80 -9.98 -13.07
CA ALA A 18 12.03 -8.97 -12.04
C ALA A 18 13.49 -8.92 -11.57
N SER A 19 14.19 -10.07 -11.52
CA SER A 19 15.61 -10.12 -11.13
C SER A 19 16.54 -9.50 -12.16
N THR A 20 16.17 -9.48 -13.45
CA THR A 20 16.99 -8.85 -14.50
C THR A 20 16.80 -7.34 -14.58
N ALA A 21 15.66 -6.82 -14.15
CA ALA A 21 15.32 -5.39 -14.28
C ALA A 21 16.31 -4.43 -13.58
N PRO A 22 16.82 -4.70 -12.36
CA PRO A 22 17.86 -3.88 -11.75
C PRO A 22 19.14 -3.80 -12.60
N LEU A 23 19.52 -4.89 -13.26
CA LEU A 23 20.71 -4.93 -14.12
C LEU A 23 20.51 -4.12 -15.41
N LEU A 24 19.28 -4.08 -15.95
CA LEU A 24 18.96 -3.22 -17.10
C LEU A 24 19.19 -1.73 -16.81
N HIS A 25 18.96 -1.29 -15.57
CA HIS A 25 19.20 0.08 -15.15
C HIS A 25 20.70 0.45 -15.16
N LEU A 26 21.60 -0.54 -15.04
CA LEU A 26 23.05 -0.34 -15.14
C LEU A 26 23.54 -0.33 -16.59
N LEU A 27 22.93 -1.17 -17.43
CA LEU A 27 23.33 -1.33 -18.82
C LEU A 27 22.89 -0.16 -19.71
N VAL A 28 21.70 0.42 -19.41
CA VAL A 28 21.13 1.45 -20.26
C VAL A 28 20.84 2.71 -19.45
N VAL A 29 21.54 3.78 -19.77
CA VAL A 29 21.48 5.07 -19.06
C VAL A 29 20.43 6.02 -19.68
N ASP A 30 19.68 5.57 -20.67
CA ASP A 30 18.64 6.35 -21.33
C ASP A 30 17.37 6.51 -20.45
N PRO A 31 16.80 7.73 -20.31
CA PRO A 31 15.62 7.97 -19.47
C PRO A 31 14.40 7.14 -19.88
N ILE A 32 14.15 6.96 -21.18
CA ILE A 32 12.99 6.22 -21.69
C ILE A 32 13.16 4.73 -21.36
N ALA A 33 14.35 4.18 -21.58
CA ALA A 33 14.66 2.79 -21.22
C ALA A 33 14.50 2.53 -19.71
N ARG A 34 14.87 3.49 -18.86
CA ARG A 34 14.63 3.42 -17.41
C ARG A 34 13.16 3.41 -17.05
N VAL A 35 12.33 4.21 -17.72
CA VAL A 35 10.87 4.21 -17.52
C VAL A 35 10.28 2.85 -17.93
N VAL A 36 10.69 2.30 -19.06
CA VAL A 36 10.25 0.97 -19.52
C VAL A 36 10.68 -0.13 -18.53
N ALA A 37 11.94 -0.11 -18.08
CA ALA A 37 12.42 -1.07 -17.08
C ALA A 37 11.65 -0.97 -15.75
N ARG A 38 11.28 0.25 -15.31
CA ARG A 38 10.43 0.48 -14.14
C ARG A 38 9.01 -0.04 -14.34
N ALA A 39 8.42 0.19 -15.49
CA ALA A 39 7.09 -0.33 -15.83
C ALA A 39 7.08 -1.86 -15.83
N LEU A 40 8.11 -2.49 -16.43
CA LEU A 40 8.28 -3.93 -16.43
C LEU A 40 8.45 -4.48 -15.01
N THR A 41 9.29 -3.85 -14.19
CA THR A 41 9.48 -4.21 -12.78
C THR A 41 8.16 -4.14 -12.01
N GLY A 42 7.43 -3.02 -12.16
CA GLY A 42 6.13 -2.82 -11.51
C GLY A 42 5.12 -3.89 -11.91
N PHE A 43 5.04 -4.22 -13.21
CA PHE A 43 4.19 -5.30 -13.71
C PHE A 43 4.55 -6.66 -13.11
N CYS A 44 5.85 -6.99 -13.05
CA CYS A 44 6.31 -8.25 -12.47
C CYS A 44 5.99 -8.32 -10.98
N PHE A 45 6.28 -7.28 -10.20
CA PHE A 45 5.97 -7.27 -8.77
C PHE A 45 4.47 -7.34 -8.50
N ALA A 46 3.63 -6.61 -9.24
CA ALA A 46 2.19 -6.73 -9.13
C ALA A 46 1.73 -8.18 -9.37
N GLY A 47 2.26 -8.82 -10.40
CA GLY A 47 1.97 -10.24 -10.68
C GLY A 47 2.46 -11.18 -9.57
N LEU A 48 3.66 -10.95 -9.02
CA LEU A 48 4.20 -11.74 -7.91
C LEU A 48 3.32 -11.63 -6.66
N PHE A 49 2.89 -10.43 -6.29
CA PHE A 49 1.99 -10.23 -5.15
C PHE A 49 0.64 -10.94 -5.36
N ILE A 50 0.03 -10.80 -6.55
CA ILE A 50 -1.22 -11.50 -6.89
C ILE A 50 -1.07 -13.02 -6.74
N VAL A 51 0.04 -13.59 -7.23
CA VAL A 51 0.28 -15.04 -7.16
C VAL A 51 0.45 -15.49 -5.72
N VAL A 52 1.25 -14.79 -4.90
CA VAL A 52 1.50 -15.14 -3.50
C VAL A 52 0.22 -15.05 -2.68
N GLU A 53 -0.51 -13.93 -2.79
CA GLU A 53 -1.73 -13.73 -2.03
C GLU A 53 -2.82 -14.72 -2.42
N SER A 54 -2.98 -15.00 -3.72
CA SER A 54 -3.88 -16.02 -4.21
C SER A 54 -3.53 -17.41 -3.64
N TRP A 55 -2.24 -17.74 -3.61
CA TRP A 55 -1.79 -19.04 -3.08
C TRP A 55 -2.00 -19.13 -1.57
N LEU A 56 -1.58 -18.12 -0.81
CA LEU A 56 -1.76 -18.09 0.65
C LEU A 56 -3.24 -18.17 1.04
N ASN A 57 -4.10 -17.41 0.36
CA ASN A 57 -5.54 -17.46 0.61
C ASN A 57 -6.17 -18.81 0.28
N GLY A 58 -5.75 -19.46 -0.80
CA GLY A 58 -6.28 -20.76 -1.21
C GLY A 58 -5.74 -21.94 -0.38
N ALA A 59 -4.53 -21.81 0.18
CA ALA A 59 -3.92 -22.87 1.00
C ALA A 59 -4.28 -22.74 2.49
N ALA A 60 -4.69 -21.56 2.95
CA ALA A 60 -5.01 -21.29 4.35
C ALA A 60 -6.39 -21.83 4.73
N ALA A 61 -6.49 -22.54 5.87
CA ALA A 61 -7.77 -22.86 6.48
C ALA A 61 -8.53 -21.58 6.88
N GLU A 62 -9.86 -21.61 6.86
CA GLU A 62 -10.69 -20.41 7.16
C GLU A 62 -10.33 -19.78 8.51
N GLU A 63 -10.08 -20.60 9.54
CA GLU A 63 -9.78 -20.16 10.89
C GLU A 63 -8.42 -19.46 11.00
N THR A 64 -7.44 -19.80 10.17
CA THR A 64 -6.05 -19.31 10.24
C THR A 64 -5.71 -18.31 9.13
N ARG A 65 -6.58 -18.14 8.14
CA ARG A 65 -6.36 -17.27 6.99
C ARG A 65 -5.97 -15.83 7.38
N GLY A 66 -6.70 -15.24 8.32
CA GLY A 66 -6.40 -13.88 8.81
C GLY A 66 -5.02 -13.78 9.46
N GLN A 67 -4.59 -14.81 10.21
CA GLN A 67 -3.26 -14.84 10.82
C GLN A 67 -2.16 -14.94 9.77
N ILE A 68 -2.32 -15.81 8.78
CA ILE A 68 -1.36 -16.00 7.69
C ILE A 68 -1.20 -14.71 6.89
N MET A 69 -2.31 -14.03 6.54
CA MET A 69 -2.27 -12.76 5.82
C MET A 69 -1.64 -11.63 6.65
N SER A 70 -1.88 -11.62 7.96
CA SER A 70 -1.22 -10.66 8.87
C SER A 70 0.29 -10.89 8.93
N VAL A 71 0.75 -12.14 9.05
CA VAL A 71 2.18 -12.48 9.03
C VAL A 71 2.81 -12.09 7.69
N TYR A 72 2.14 -12.34 6.58
CA TYR A 72 2.58 -11.91 5.25
C TYR A 72 2.75 -10.39 5.17
N ALA A 73 1.76 -9.61 5.60
CA ALA A 73 1.83 -8.15 5.63
C ALA A 73 2.97 -7.64 6.52
N MET A 74 3.11 -8.21 7.73
CA MET A 74 4.20 -7.88 8.66
C MET A 74 5.58 -8.19 8.08
N THR A 75 5.72 -9.33 7.39
CA THR A 75 6.96 -9.71 6.71
C THR A 75 7.33 -8.69 5.63
N GLY A 76 6.35 -8.25 4.82
CA GLY A 76 6.56 -7.23 3.80
C GLY A 76 7.02 -5.88 4.37
N LEU A 77 6.36 -5.41 5.42
CA LEU A 77 6.75 -4.17 6.12
C LEU A 77 8.13 -4.27 6.76
N SER A 78 8.43 -5.40 7.43
CA SER A 78 9.75 -5.65 8.03
C SER A 78 10.85 -5.70 6.98
N ALA A 79 10.61 -6.37 5.86
CA ALA A 79 11.55 -6.41 4.74
C ALA A 79 11.79 -5.00 4.15
N GLY A 80 10.74 -4.17 4.08
CA GLY A 80 10.84 -2.77 3.67
C GLY A 80 11.75 -1.96 4.59
N ILE A 81 11.59 -2.10 5.92
CA ILE A 81 12.46 -1.44 6.92
C ILE A 81 13.91 -1.89 6.74
N VAL A 82 14.15 -3.20 6.67
CA VAL A 82 15.50 -3.76 6.49
C VAL A 82 16.12 -3.24 5.19
N GLY A 83 15.38 -3.22 4.08
CA GLY A 83 15.84 -2.69 2.80
C GLY A 83 16.26 -1.23 2.87
N GLN A 84 15.48 -0.38 3.55
CA GLN A 84 15.83 1.04 3.76
C GLN A 84 17.09 1.20 4.59
N LEU A 85 17.26 0.42 5.67
CA LEU A 85 18.44 0.50 6.53
C LEU A 85 19.69 -0.11 5.91
N LEU A 86 19.57 -1.01 4.94
CA LEU A 86 20.69 -1.56 4.18
C LEU A 86 21.22 -0.60 3.11
N LEU A 87 20.43 0.36 2.66
CA LEU A 87 20.82 1.29 1.61
C LEU A 87 22.10 2.06 1.93
N PRO A 88 22.35 2.60 3.14
CA PRO A 88 23.58 3.29 3.48
C PRO A 88 24.82 2.40 3.55
N ALA A 89 24.65 1.07 3.67
CA ALA A 89 25.77 0.12 3.66
C ALA A 89 26.33 -0.11 2.25
N THR A 90 25.62 0.36 1.23
CA THR A 90 26.00 0.32 -0.17
C THR A 90 26.13 1.74 -0.70
N ASP A 91 26.97 1.95 -1.71
CA ASP A 91 26.99 3.23 -2.43
C ASP A 91 25.77 3.30 -3.36
N PRO A 92 24.77 4.18 -3.09
CA PRO A 92 23.56 4.27 -3.92
C PRO A 92 23.83 4.72 -5.36
N ALA A 93 24.95 5.40 -5.61
CA ALA A 93 25.36 5.83 -6.94
C ALA A 93 26.13 4.72 -7.70
N GLY A 94 26.58 3.69 -6.97
CA GLY A 94 27.33 2.58 -7.53
C GLY A 94 26.44 1.45 -8.09
N PHE A 95 27.09 0.43 -8.64
CA PHE A 95 26.39 -0.74 -9.20
C PHE A 95 25.94 -1.76 -8.14
N ARG A 96 26.58 -1.74 -6.96
CA ARG A 96 26.39 -2.75 -5.89
C ARG A 96 24.92 -2.95 -5.47
N PRO A 97 24.11 -1.90 -5.19
CA PRO A 97 22.71 -2.08 -4.81
C PRO A 97 21.91 -2.85 -5.86
N PHE A 98 22.13 -2.56 -7.13
CA PHE A 98 21.41 -3.21 -8.22
C PHE A 98 21.75 -4.69 -8.33
N CYS A 99 23.05 -5.04 -8.19
CA CYS A 99 23.48 -6.45 -8.18
C CYS A 99 22.93 -7.19 -6.96
N ILE A 100 22.97 -6.59 -5.75
CA ILE A 100 22.43 -7.20 -4.53
C ILE A 100 20.93 -7.49 -4.69
N VAL A 101 20.14 -6.53 -5.16
CA VAL A 101 18.70 -6.72 -5.38
C VAL A 101 18.44 -7.83 -6.38
N SER A 102 19.17 -7.86 -7.49
CA SER A 102 19.07 -8.93 -8.50
C SER A 102 19.37 -10.30 -7.92
N ILE A 103 20.45 -10.44 -7.16
CA ILE A 103 20.86 -11.68 -6.50
C ILE A 103 19.82 -12.14 -5.47
N VAL A 104 19.33 -11.23 -4.61
CA VAL A 104 18.33 -11.56 -3.58
C VAL A 104 17.04 -12.05 -4.22
N ILE A 105 16.56 -11.38 -5.28
CA ILE A 105 15.37 -11.83 -6.01
C ILE A 105 15.61 -13.23 -6.62
N ALA A 106 16.74 -13.45 -7.28
CA ALA A 106 17.05 -14.72 -7.90
C ALA A 106 17.12 -15.87 -6.85
N PHE A 107 17.78 -15.64 -5.72
CA PHE A 107 17.84 -16.63 -4.63
C PHE A 107 16.45 -16.88 -3.99
N ALA A 108 15.61 -15.89 -3.89
CA ALA A 108 14.25 -16.05 -3.37
C ALA A 108 13.37 -16.97 -4.24
N LEU A 109 13.70 -17.15 -5.52
CA LEU A 109 12.99 -18.06 -6.41
C LEU A 109 13.34 -19.54 -6.16
N VAL A 110 14.53 -19.83 -5.63
CA VAL A 110 15.03 -21.21 -5.48
C VAL A 110 14.13 -22.06 -4.60
N PRO A 111 13.74 -21.66 -3.36
CA PRO A 111 12.88 -22.49 -2.53
C PRO A 111 11.50 -22.72 -3.15
N ILE A 112 10.98 -21.74 -3.91
CA ILE A 112 9.70 -21.90 -4.62
C ILE A 112 9.84 -22.87 -5.80
N ALA A 113 10.95 -22.83 -6.52
CA ALA A 113 11.23 -23.77 -7.62
C ALA A 113 11.36 -25.21 -7.14
N LEU A 114 11.85 -25.42 -5.93
CA LEU A 114 12.05 -26.74 -5.33
C LEU A 114 10.80 -27.27 -4.58
N THR A 115 9.76 -26.43 -4.41
CA THR A 115 8.55 -26.86 -3.71
C THR A 115 7.70 -27.80 -4.56
N GLN A 116 7.17 -28.85 -3.93
CA GLN A 116 6.21 -29.77 -4.53
C GLN A 116 4.75 -29.43 -4.16
N ALA A 117 4.51 -28.29 -3.54
CA ALA A 117 3.18 -27.90 -3.11
C ALA A 117 2.25 -27.72 -4.31
N VAL A 118 1.09 -28.35 -4.23
CA VAL A 118 0.04 -28.24 -5.24
C VAL A 118 -0.62 -26.86 -5.10
N ALA A 119 -0.71 -26.12 -6.20
CA ALA A 119 -1.43 -24.87 -6.19
C ALA A 119 -2.94 -25.13 -5.97
N PRO A 120 -3.61 -24.38 -5.08
CA PRO A 120 -5.05 -24.53 -4.89
C PRO A 120 -5.79 -24.21 -6.20
N THR A 121 -6.79 -25.02 -6.51
CA THR A 121 -7.71 -24.77 -7.63
C THR A 121 -8.60 -23.58 -7.25
N GLN A 122 -8.47 -22.48 -7.95
CA GLN A 122 -9.41 -21.35 -7.79
C GLN A 122 -10.71 -21.71 -8.52
N GLU A 123 -11.74 -22.06 -7.77
CA GLU A 123 -13.12 -22.05 -8.24
C GLU A 123 -13.66 -20.60 -8.06
N GLY A 124 -13.84 -19.91 -9.15
CA GLY A 124 -14.57 -18.66 -9.12
C GLY A 124 -14.07 -17.60 -10.12
N GLY A 125 -14.80 -17.42 -11.19
CA GLY A 125 -14.73 -16.20 -12.00
C GLY A 125 -15.20 -15.02 -11.16
N GLY A 126 -14.27 -14.14 -10.73
CA GLY A 126 -14.60 -12.99 -9.89
C GLY A 126 -15.69 -12.14 -10.54
N ALA A 127 -16.78 -11.92 -9.83
CA ALA A 127 -17.82 -10.99 -10.23
C ALA A 127 -17.18 -9.61 -10.45
N ARG A 128 -17.38 -9.01 -11.63
CA ARG A 128 -16.86 -7.67 -11.93
C ARG A 128 -17.89 -6.65 -11.47
N ILE A 129 -17.55 -5.86 -10.45
CA ILE A 129 -18.38 -4.71 -10.12
C ILE A 129 -18.04 -3.55 -11.06
N SER A 130 -19.06 -2.87 -11.58
CA SER A 130 -18.84 -1.65 -12.34
C SER A 130 -18.38 -0.54 -11.38
N LEU A 131 -17.30 0.19 -11.72
CA LEU A 131 -16.83 1.35 -10.96
C LEU A 131 -17.95 2.39 -10.74
N LYS A 132 -18.87 2.52 -11.71
CA LYS A 132 -20.04 3.39 -11.59
C LYS A 132 -20.96 2.93 -10.45
N ARG A 133 -21.21 1.63 -10.35
CA ARG A 133 -22.03 1.06 -9.26
C ARG A 133 -21.35 1.24 -7.90
N LEU A 134 -20.05 0.98 -7.84
CA LEU A 134 -19.25 1.16 -6.63
C LEU A 134 -19.22 2.64 -6.18
N TYR A 135 -19.12 3.59 -7.14
CA TYR A 135 -19.24 5.02 -6.83
C TYR A 135 -20.63 5.38 -6.28
N GLN A 136 -21.71 4.80 -6.80
CA GLN A 136 -23.07 5.04 -6.29
C GLN A 136 -23.26 4.49 -4.87
N GLN A 137 -22.66 3.34 -4.56
CA GLN A 137 -22.72 2.72 -3.24
C GLN A 137 -21.85 3.46 -2.22
N SER A 138 -20.60 3.77 -2.58
CA SER A 138 -19.62 4.36 -1.68
C SER A 138 -18.75 5.45 -2.36
N PRO A 139 -19.32 6.64 -2.64
CA PRO A 139 -18.55 7.73 -3.27
C PRO A 139 -17.35 8.17 -2.44
N PHE A 140 -17.51 8.22 -1.10
CA PHE A 140 -16.41 8.58 -0.21
C PHE A 140 -15.28 7.53 -0.25
N GLY A 141 -15.63 6.26 -0.25
CA GLY A 141 -14.65 5.17 -0.32
C GLY A 141 -13.79 5.22 -1.59
N LEU A 142 -14.39 5.49 -2.76
CA LEU A 142 -13.62 5.60 -4.00
C LEU A 142 -12.66 6.79 -4.00
N VAL A 143 -13.14 7.98 -3.62
CA VAL A 143 -12.29 9.19 -3.54
C VAL A 143 -11.18 8.98 -2.52
N ALA A 144 -11.51 8.42 -1.36
CA ALA A 144 -10.53 8.12 -0.32
C ALA A 144 -9.47 7.13 -0.81
N ALA A 145 -9.86 6.04 -1.49
CA ALA A 145 -8.93 5.07 -2.06
C ALA A 145 -7.96 5.72 -3.08
N SER A 146 -8.48 6.59 -3.97
CA SER A 146 -7.63 7.33 -4.92
C SER A 146 -6.63 8.22 -4.19
N LEU A 147 -7.08 9.00 -3.21
CA LEU A 147 -6.22 9.91 -2.43
C LEU A 147 -5.21 9.15 -1.56
N CYS A 148 -5.56 7.98 -1.02
CA CYS A 148 -4.60 7.09 -0.37
C CYS A 148 -3.52 6.63 -1.36
N GLY A 149 -3.90 6.28 -2.60
CA GLY A 149 -2.94 5.95 -3.65
C GLY A 149 -1.99 7.12 -3.94
N VAL A 150 -2.52 8.33 -4.14
CA VAL A 150 -1.72 9.54 -4.36
C VAL A 150 -0.72 9.76 -3.24
N THR A 151 -1.18 9.75 -1.99
CA THR A 151 -0.33 10.10 -0.84
C THR A 151 0.72 9.04 -0.55
N THR A 152 0.34 7.76 -0.54
CA THR A 152 1.27 6.67 -0.23
C THR A 152 2.36 6.56 -1.30
N SER A 153 1.98 6.57 -2.59
CA SER A 153 2.96 6.44 -3.66
C SER A 153 3.86 7.66 -3.79
N ALA A 154 3.34 8.89 -3.64
CA ALA A 154 4.15 10.09 -3.67
C ALA A 154 5.15 10.13 -2.50
N PHE A 155 4.73 9.74 -1.28
CA PHE A 155 5.61 9.67 -0.12
C PHE A 155 6.76 8.66 -0.33
N PHE A 156 6.46 7.43 -0.75
CA PHE A 156 7.50 6.41 -0.92
C PHE A 156 8.39 6.66 -2.15
N ALA A 157 7.87 7.25 -3.23
CA ALA A 157 8.64 7.53 -4.43
C ALA A 157 9.50 8.79 -4.31
N LEU A 158 8.98 9.86 -3.73
CA LEU A 158 9.63 11.19 -3.71
C LEU A 158 10.12 11.61 -2.32
N GLY A 159 9.75 10.90 -1.26
CA GLY A 159 10.21 11.14 0.10
C GLY A 159 11.74 11.16 0.24
N PRO A 160 12.50 10.24 -0.38
CA PRO A 160 13.95 10.31 -0.39
C PRO A 160 14.50 11.61 -0.98
N ILE A 161 13.89 12.12 -2.05
CA ILE A 161 14.32 13.37 -2.70
C ILE A 161 14.00 14.57 -1.80
N LEU A 162 12.82 14.59 -1.17
CA LEU A 162 12.49 15.62 -0.19
C LEU A 162 13.48 15.59 0.99
N ALA A 163 13.80 14.42 1.52
CA ALA A 163 14.75 14.27 2.62
C ALA A 163 16.15 14.81 2.26
N GLN A 164 16.63 14.57 1.03
CA GLN A 164 17.88 15.15 0.53
C GLN A 164 17.81 16.67 0.42
N ARG A 165 16.68 17.24 -0.06
CA ARG A 165 16.48 18.69 -0.10
C ARG A 165 16.45 19.34 1.29
N LEU A 166 16.04 18.59 2.31
CA LEU A 166 16.09 18.97 3.72
C LEU A 166 17.50 18.82 4.33
N GLY A 167 18.53 18.52 3.53
CA GLY A 167 19.92 18.40 3.96
C GLY A 167 20.28 17.08 4.64
N LEU A 168 19.43 16.05 4.56
CA LEU A 168 19.77 14.75 5.11
C LEU A 168 20.75 14.00 4.20
N ASP A 169 21.78 13.43 4.81
CA ASP A 169 22.70 12.50 4.17
C ASP A 169 22.01 11.14 3.86
N THR A 170 22.69 10.24 3.16
CA THR A 170 22.14 8.93 2.77
C THR A 170 21.60 8.14 3.98
N ARG A 171 22.29 8.22 5.14
CA ARG A 171 21.83 7.56 6.37
C ARG A 171 20.56 8.21 6.90
N GLY A 172 20.50 9.55 6.91
CA GLY A 172 19.34 10.31 7.34
C GLY A 172 18.12 10.02 6.47
N VAL A 173 18.30 9.94 5.14
CA VAL A 173 17.23 9.55 4.19
C VAL A 173 16.72 8.13 4.51
N ALA A 174 17.63 7.17 4.70
CA ALA A 174 17.24 5.79 5.00
C ALA A 174 16.48 5.69 6.33
N VAL A 175 16.94 6.39 7.38
CA VAL A 175 16.28 6.42 8.68
C VAL A 175 14.90 7.09 8.57
N LEU A 176 14.77 8.19 7.82
CA LEU A 176 13.51 8.86 7.60
C LEU A 176 12.49 7.93 6.93
N MET A 177 12.88 7.24 5.86
CA MET A 177 12.00 6.31 5.15
C MET A 177 11.66 5.07 6.01
N ALA A 178 12.64 4.54 6.75
CA ALA A 178 12.43 3.45 7.70
C ALA A 178 11.48 3.87 8.83
N SER A 179 11.60 5.10 9.34
CA SER A 179 10.70 5.65 10.36
C SER A 179 9.26 5.73 9.84
N GLY A 180 9.06 6.18 8.59
CA GLY A 180 7.74 6.19 7.97
C GLY A 180 7.14 4.78 7.85
N THR A 181 7.92 3.81 7.41
CA THR A 181 7.47 2.40 7.31
C THR A 181 7.19 1.80 8.68
N LEU A 182 8.05 2.07 9.67
CA LEU A 182 7.89 1.63 11.06
C LEU A 182 6.62 2.25 11.68
N GLY A 183 6.38 3.53 11.43
CA GLY A 183 5.15 4.20 11.84
C GLY A 183 3.92 3.51 11.27
N GLY A 184 3.93 3.18 9.98
CA GLY A 184 2.87 2.40 9.31
C GLY A 184 2.62 1.05 9.99
N PHE A 185 3.70 0.36 10.34
CA PHE A 185 3.64 -0.92 11.05
C PHE A 185 3.04 -0.77 12.47
N LEU A 186 3.56 0.16 13.25
CA LEU A 186 3.17 0.34 14.66
C LEU A 186 1.74 0.88 14.81
N LEU A 187 1.32 1.82 13.94
CA LEU A 187 0.01 2.45 14.05
C LEU A 187 -1.09 1.68 13.31
N ALA A 188 -0.77 0.65 12.52
CA ALA A 188 -1.77 -0.15 11.83
C ALA A 188 -2.76 -0.81 12.81
N TRP A 189 -2.27 -1.38 13.91
CA TRP A 189 -3.13 -2.00 14.91
C TRP A 189 -3.98 -0.98 15.70
N PRO A 190 -3.44 0.12 16.27
CA PRO A 190 -4.26 1.12 16.96
C PRO A 190 -5.31 1.76 16.07
N ILE A 191 -4.96 2.12 14.83
CA ILE A 191 -5.90 2.73 13.88
C ILE A 191 -6.98 1.74 13.48
N GLY A 192 -6.63 0.46 13.27
CA GLY A 192 -7.58 -0.59 13.00
C GLY A 192 -8.57 -0.78 14.15
N TRP A 193 -8.05 -0.91 15.38
CA TRP A 193 -8.86 -1.03 16.58
C TRP A 193 -9.79 0.18 16.80
N LEU A 194 -9.29 1.40 16.52
CA LEU A 194 -10.09 2.61 16.57
C LEU A 194 -11.20 2.60 15.53
N SER A 195 -10.91 2.13 14.31
CA SER A 195 -11.88 2.04 13.21
C SER A 195 -13.00 1.02 13.46
N ASP A 196 -12.73 0.00 14.27
CA ASP A 196 -13.77 -0.97 14.65
C ASP A 196 -14.70 -0.42 15.74
N ARG A 197 -14.23 0.49 16.61
CA ARG A 197 -15.02 1.09 17.70
C ARG A 197 -15.77 2.34 17.32
N PHE A 198 -15.18 3.18 16.47
CA PHE A 198 -15.76 4.45 16.05
C PHE A 198 -16.25 4.39 14.59
N ASP A 199 -16.93 5.44 14.13
CA ASP A 199 -17.26 5.58 12.72
C ASP A 199 -15.96 5.68 11.90
N ARG A 200 -15.80 4.76 10.94
CA ARG A 200 -14.59 4.69 10.10
C ARG A 200 -14.29 6.00 9.38
N ARG A 201 -15.32 6.81 9.07
CA ARG A 201 -15.15 8.14 8.46
C ARG A 201 -14.37 9.07 9.37
N PHE A 202 -14.73 9.12 10.66
CA PHE A 202 -14.01 9.97 11.62
C PHE A 202 -12.58 9.52 11.79
N VAL A 203 -12.31 8.21 11.77
CA VAL A 203 -10.95 7.69 11.83
C VAL A 203 -10.14 8.11 10.58
N ILE A 204 -10.72 7.99 9.36
CA ILE A 204 -10.08 8.43 8.13
C ILE A 204 -9.82 9.95 8.16
N ILE A 205 -10.76 10.75 8.63
CA ILE A 205 -10.59 12.22 8.77
C ILE A 205 -9.48 12.52 9.80
N ALA A 206 -9.48 11.84 10.94
CA ALA A 206 -8.48 12.04 11.99
C ALA A 206 -7.07 11.68 11.49
N THR A 207 -6.90 10.56 10.79
CA THR A 207 -5.61 10.19 10.20
C THR A 207 -5.16 11.21 9.15
N ALA A 208 -6.06 11.73 8.32
CA ALA A 208 -5.75 12.76 7.33
C ALA A 208 -5.31 14.08 7.99
N LEU A 209 -5.98 14.52 9.05
CA LEU A 209 -5.60 15.73 9.79
C LEU A 209 -4.28 15.56 10.53
N THR A 210 -4.04 14.39 11.12
CA THR A 210 -2.75 14.09 11.78
C THR A 210 -1.59 14.07 10.77
N ALA A 211 -1.78 13.46 9.60
CA ALA A 211 -0.82 13.51 8.50
C ALA A 211 -0.53 14.93 8.05
N THR A 212 -1.58 15.75 7.91
CA THR A 212 -1.47 17.16 7.55
C THR A 212 -0.66 17.95 8.60
N ALA A 213 -0.94 17.75 9.88
CA ALA A 213 -0.20 18.39 10.97
C ALA A 213 1.29 18.02 10.96
N ALA A 214 1.63 16.74 10.77
CA ALA A 214 3.01 16.28 10.66
C ALA A 214 3.74 16.95 9.48
N LEU A 215 3.08 17.10 8.33
CA LEU A 215 3.65 17.77 7.15
C LEU A 215 3.85 19.29 7.38
N PHE A 216 2.89 19.95 8.02
CA PHE A 216 3.06 21.36 8.40
C PHE A 216 4.21 21.56 9.39
N THR A 217 4.38 20.63 10.35
CA THR A 217 5.52 20.66 11.26
C THR A 217 6.84 20.52 10.52
N ILE A 218 6.95 19.64 9.54
CA ILE A 218 8.14 19.52 8.69
C ILE A 218 8.44 20.87 8.00
N ILE A 219 7.44 21.47 7.35
CA ILE A 219 7.62 22.74 6.63
C ILE A 219 8.01 23.88 7.58
N ALA A 220 7.37 23.98 8.74
CA ALA A 220 7.60 25.06 9.70
C ALA A 220 8.99 25.01 10.34
N LEU A 221 9.57 23.82 10.49
CA LEU A 221 10.86 23.63 11.15
C LEU A 221 12.06 23.73 10.21
N VAL A 222 11.85 23.67 8.90
CA VAL A 222 12.94 23.71 7.92
C VAL A 222 13.84 24.96 8.05
N PRO A 223 13.32 26.19 8.30
CA PRO A 223 14.17 27.38 8.40
C PRO A 223 15.17 27.36 9.55
N ASP A 224 14.89 26.62 10.63
CA ASP A 224 15.63 26.67 11.91
C ASP A 224 16.59 25.47 12.09
N GLU A 225 17.02 24.81 11.03
CA GLU A 225 17.82 23.55 11.09
C GLU A 225 17.20 22.54 12.05
N PRO A 226 16.08 21.90 11.67
CA PRO A 226 15.32 21.07 12.57
C PRO A 226 16.14 19.90 13.07
N SER A 227 15.99 19.57 14.33
CA SER A 227 16.59 18.35 14.90
C SER A 227 16.17 17.14 14.05
N ARG A 228 17.12 16.35 13.57
CA ARG A 228 16.85 15.16 12.72
C ARG A 228 15.80 14.24 13.34
N TRP A 229 15.74 14.16 14.67
CA TRP A 229 14.77 13.37 15.42
C TRP A 229 13.33 13.81 15.21
N ILE A 230 13.08 15.11 15.08
CA ILE A 230 11.75 15.66 14.82
C ILE A 230 11.31 15.25 13.40
N LEU A 231 12.20 15.33 12.41
CA LEU A 231 11.92 14.89 11.05
C LEU A 231 11.57 13.39 11.00
N TYR A 232 12.32 12.56 11.72
CA TYR A 232 12.04 11.12 11.82
C TYR A 232 10.73 10.82 12.52
N LEU A 233 10.40 11.56 13.58
CA LEU A 233 9.13 11.44 14.28
C LEU A 233 7.96 11.86 13.37
N CYS A 234 8.08 12.99 12.68
CA CYS A 234 7.07 13.44 11.72
C CYS A 234 6.89 12.43 10.58
N ALA A 235 7.98 11.84 10.07
CA ALA A 235 7.90 10.79 9.06
C ALA A 235 7.21 9.52 9.59
N ALA A 236 7.48 9.13 10.85
CA ALA A 236 6.80 8.02 11.50
C ALA A 236 5.31 8.27 11.68
N ILE A 237 4.91 9.47 12.10
CA ILE A 237 3.50 9.87 12.22
C ILE A 237 2.84 9.89 10.84
N LEU A 238 3.50 10.45 9.83
CA LEU A 238 3.00 10.51 8.47
C LEU A 238 2.79 9.12 7.90
N GLY A 239 3.82 8.27 7.90
CA GLY A 239 3.71 6.88 7.43
C GLY A 239 2.71 6.08 8.24
N GLY A 240 2.69 6.30 9.58
CA GLY A 240 1.76 5.69 10.50
C GLY A 240 0.30 6.01 10.25
N THR A 241 0.02 7.14 9.64
CA THR A 241 -1.34 7.55 9.27
C THR A 241 -1.70 7.17 7.84
N ILE A 242 -0.83 7.44 6.86
CA ILE A 242 -1.18 7.20 5.45
C ILE A 242 -1.24 5.72 5.06
N VAL A 243 -0.37 4.88 5.65
CA VAL A 243 -0.29 3.45 5.29
C VAL A 243 -1.55 2.69 5.71
N PRO A 244 -1.99 2.71 6.99
CA PRO A 244 -3.17 1.95 7.41
C PRO A 244 -4.49 2.56 6.97
N THR A 245 -4.53 3.85 6.54
CA THR A 245 -5.78 4.50 6.14
C THR A 245 -6.45 3.78 4.98
N TYR A 246 -5.71 3.21 4.03
CA TYR A 246 -6.30 2.44 2.94
C TYR A 246 -7.07 1.21 3.44
N SER A 247 -6.54 0.48 4.41
CA SER A 247 -7.24 -0.68 5.01
C SER A 247 -8.53 -0.24 5.71
N VAL A 248 -8.54 0.95 6.35
CA VAL A 248 -9.78 1.51 6.93
C VAL A 248 -10.78 1.90 5.84
N VAL A 249 -10.31 2.47 4.72
CA VAL A 249 -11.15 2.80 3.55
C VAL A 249 -11.75 1.53 2.94
N MET A 250 -10.97 0.47 2.80
CA MET A 250 -11.44 -0.82 2.33
C MET A 250 -12.55 -1.36 3.24
N ALA A 251 -12.30 -1.38 4.54
CA ALA A 251 -13.29 -1.80 5.52
C ALA A 251 -14.57 -0.94 5.49
N TYR A 252 -14.43 0.37 5.29
CA TYR A 252 -15.57 1.29 5.12
C TYR A 252 -16.41 0.97 3.88
N VAL A 253 -15.77 0.66 2.76
CA VAL A 253 -16.48 0.27 1.53
C VAL A 253 -17.16 -1.08 1.69
N ASN A 254 -16.49 -2.02 2.34
CA ASN A 254 -17.05 -3.33 2.62
C ASN A 254 -18.31 -3.28 3.51
N ASP A 255 -18.37 -2.32 4.44
CA ASP A 255 -19.60 -2.08 5.23
C ASP A 255 -20.76 -1.50 4.39
N ALA A 256 -20.46 -0.94 3.20
CA ALA A 256 -21.44 -0.28 2.33
C ALA A 256 -21.93 -1.15 1.16
N VAL A 257 -21.20 -2.24 0.84
CA VAL A 257 -21.58 -3.16 -0.25
C VAL A 257 -22.29 -4.39 0.30
N GLY A 258 -23.12 -5.04 -0.55
CA GLY A 258 -23.86 -6.24 -0.17
C GLY A 258 -22.99 -7.48 -0.03
N GLU A 259 -23.49 -8.48 0.71
CA GLU A 259 -22.87 -9.79 0.79
C GLU A 259 -22.70 -10.39 -0.63
N GLY A 260 -21.50 -10.90 -0.92
CA GLY A 260 -21.14 -11.44 -2.24
C GLY A 260 -20.55 -10.41 -3.23
N GLU A 261 -20.57 -9.10 -2.94
CA GLU A 261 -19.95 -8.06 -3.78
C GLU A 261 -18.55 -7.65 -3.29
N PHE A 262 -18.10 -8.14 -2.15
CA PHE A 262 -16.84 -7.74 -1.50
C PHE A 262 -15.61 -7.89 -2.39
N VAL A 263 -15.43 -9.05 -3.04
CA VAL A 263 -14.28 -9.32 -3.91
C VAL A 263 -14.25 -8.36 -5.09
N ALA A 264 -15.41 -8.12 -5.69
CA ALA A 264 -15.54 -7.21 -6.81
C ALA A 264 -15.31 -5.74 -6.40
N ALA A 265 -15.79 -5.35 -5.21
CA ALA A 265 -15.57 -4.02 -4.64
C ALA A 265 -14.10 -3.77 -4.31
N SER A 266 -13.42 -4.74 -3.69
CA SER A 266 -11.98 -4.68 -3.39
C SER A 266 -11.15 -4.53 -4.67
N GLY A 267 -11.47 -5.31 -5.72
CA GLY A 267 -10.81 -5.16 -7.02
C GLY A 267 -11.03 -3.78 -7.66
N GLY A 268 -12.25 -3.24 -7.54
CA GLY A 268 -12.56 -1.88 -8.01
C GLY A 268 -11.79 -0.79 -7.25
N LEU A 269 -11.70 -0.91 -5.92
CA LEU A 269 -10.92 0.00 -5.07
C LEU A 269 -9.44 -0.04 -5.40
N LEU A 270 -8.89 -1.24 -5.63
CA LEU A 270 -7.50 -1.42 -6.01
C LEU A 270 -7.16 -0.70 -7.32
N ILE A 271 -8.04 -0.79 -8.33
CA ILE A 271 -7.87 -0.06 -9.59
C ILE A 271 -7.84 1.45 -9.34
N VAL A 272 -8.78 1.97 -8.55
CA VAL A 272 -8.86 3.41 -8.25
C VAL A 272 -7.66 3.88 -7.43
N GLN A 273 -7.22 3.08 -6.45
CA GLN A 273 -5.98 3.34 -5.72
C GLN A 273 -4.76 3.33 -6.66
N GLY A 274 -4.68 2.38 -7.60
CA GLY A 274 -3.59 2.30 -8.58
C GLY A 274 -3.53 3.53 -9.49
N VAL A 275 -4.68 4.07 -9.92
CA VAL A 275 -4.75 5.34 -10.66
C VAL A 275 -4.21 6.48 -9.80
N GLY A 276 -4.62 6.57 -8.52
CA GLY A 276 -4.07 7.53 -7.58
C GLY A 276 -2.57 7.36 -7.37
N ALA A 277 -2.11 6.12 -7.24
CA ALA A 277 -0.70 5.80 -7.06
C ALA A 277 0.17 6.19 -8.27
N THR A 278 -0.40 6.16 -9.47
CA THR A 278 0.27 6.66 -10.67
C THR A 278 0.31 8.19 -10.71
N ALA A 279 -0.78 8.85 -10.31
CA ALA A 279 -0.87 10.30 -10.30
C ALA A 279 0.00 10.95 -9.20
N GLY A 280 0.15 10.30 -8.04
CA GLY A 280 0.86 10.85 -6.88
C GLY A 280 2.28 11.33 -7.18
N PRO A 281 3.20 10.48 -7.64
CA PRO A 281 4.56 10.89 -7.98
C PRO A 281 4.63 11.92 -9.10
N LEU A 282 3.70 11.88 -10.06
CA LEU A 282 3.63 12.88 -11.14
C LEU A 282 3.28 14.27 -10.58
N LEU A 283 2.22 14.36 -9.79
CA LEU A 283 1.79 15.61 -9.17
C LEU A 283 2.85 16.13 -8.19
N GLY A 284 3.40 15.25 -7.35
CA GLY A 284 4.47 15.59 -6.42
C GLY A 284 5.74 16.04 -7.13
N GLY A 285 6.14 15.37 -8.22
CA GLY A 285 7.30 15.74 -9.02
C GLY A 285 7.14 17.10 -9.71
N LEU A 286 5.96 17.37 -10.30
CA LEU A 286 5.64 18.67 -10.86
C LEU A 286 5.64 19.79 -9.79
N ALA A 287 5.06 19.52 -8.63
CA ALA A 287 5.10 20.48 -7.52
C ALA A 287 6.52 20.73 -7.01
N MET A 288 7.36 19.68 -6.93
CA MET A 288 8.77 19.80 -6.53
C MET A 288 9.63 20.54 -7.57
N SER A 289 9.22 20.59 -8.83
CA SER A 289 9.91 21.41 -9.84
C SER A 289 9.61 22.90 -9.71
N ALA A 290 8.47 23.23 -9.10
CA ALA A 290 8.03 24.63 -8.91
C ALA A 290 8.34 25.19 -7.52
N TRP A 291 8.38 24.31 -6.48
CA TRP A 291 8.55 24.71 -5.08
C TRP A 291 9.46 23.73 -4.32
N ASP A 292 10.28 24.24 -3.43
CA ASP A 292 11.19 23.40 -2.63
C ASP A 292 10.44 22.38 -1.76
N HIS A 293 9.30 22.75 -1.20
CA HIS A 293 8.43 21.89 -0.42
C HIS A 293 7.28 21.29 -1.23
N GLY A 294 7.39 21.22 -2.57
CA GLY A 294 6.31 20.82 -3.48
C GLY A 294 5.67 19.45 -3.13
N LEU A 295 6.48 18.48 -2.71
CA LEU A 295 5.93 17.18 -2.25
C LEU A 295 5.04 17.36 -1.02
N ALA A 296 5.50 18.11 -0.01
CA ALA A 296 4.73 18.34 1.20
C ALA A 296 3.40 19.03 0.89
N TYR A 297 3.40 20.05 0.01
CA TYR A 297 2.18 20.70 -0.44
C TYR A 297 1.22 19.75 -1.16
N THR A 298 1.74 18.87 -2.01
CA THR A 298 0.93 17.86 -2.71
C THR A 298 0.26 16.91 -1.72
N LEU A 299 1.03 16.41 -0.73
CA LEU A 299 0.52 15.53 0.31
C LEU A 299 -0.51 16.23 1.19
N ILE A 300 -0.25 17.49 1.62
CA ILE A 300 -1.18 18.31 2.40
C ILE A 300 -2.48 18.51 1.62
N ALA A 301 -2.40 18.89 0.34
CA ALA A 301 -3.57 19.12 -0.48
C ALA A 301 -4.44 17.85 -0.60
N ALA A 302 -3.82 16.69 -0.82
CA ALA A 302 -4.53 15.42 -0.90
C ALA A 302 -5.18 15.04 0.44
N GLN A 303 -4.50 15.25 1.57
CA GLN A 303 -5.02 14.93 2.91
C GLN A 303 -6.14 15.90 3.33
N ILE A 304 -5.99 17.21 3.04
CA ILE A 304 -7.06 18.17 3.29
C ILE A 304 -8.28 17.85 2.42
N LEU A 305 -8.09 17.53 1.14
CA LEU A 305 -9.19 17.13 0.26
C LEU A 305 -9.92 15.89 0.80
N LEU A 306 -9.16 14.90 1.30
CA LEU A 306 -9.72 13.71 1.94
C LEU A 306 -10.54 14.07 3.18
N ALA A 307 -10.01 14.92 4.06
CA ALA A 307 -10.69 15.34 5.28
C ALA A 307 -11.96 16.17 4.97
N VAL A 308 -11.87 17.17 4.10
CA VAL A 308 -13.00 18.01 3.70
C VAL A 308 -14.09 17.19 3.03
N PHE A 309 -13.73 16.30 2.11
CA PHE A 309 -14.71 15.43 1.47
C PHE A 309 -15.34 14.45 2.46
N GLY A 310 -14.56 13.96 3.44
CA GLY A 310 -15.06 13.13 4.53
C GLY A 310 -16.09 13.86 5.40
N VAL A 311 -15.79 15.09 5.82
CA VAL A 311 -16.71 15.95 6.57
C VAL A 311 -17.97 16.24 5.76
N TYR A 312 -17.84 16.67 4.50
CA TYR A 312 -19.00 16.91 3.62
C TYR A 312 -19.89 15.68 3.51
N ARG A 313 -19.30 14.49 3.35
CA ARG A 313 -20.10 13.25 3.24
C ARG A 313 -20.72 12.82 4.58
N SER A 314 -20.09 13.13 5.70
CA SER A 314 -20.65 12.83 7.03
C SER A 314 -21.93 13.62 7.32
N THR A 315 -22.03 14.86 6.77
CA THR A 315 -23.25 15.69 6.91
C THR A 315 -24.40 15.26 6.01
N ARG A 316 -24.13 14.50 4.92
CA ARG A 316 -25.15 14.13 3.93
C ARG A 316 -25.69 12.72 4.08
N ARG A 317 -25.04 11.82 4.79
CA ARG A 317 -25.47 10.42 4.94
C ARG A 317 -25.14 9.91 6.34
N ALA A 318 -26.14 9.34 7.01
CA ALA A 318 -25.96 8.72 8.33
C ALA A 318 -24.90 7.57 8.28
N ALA A 319 -24.21 7.37 9.39
CA ALA A 319 -23.29 6.24 9.54
C ALA A 319 -24.02 4.90 9.39
N PRO A 320 -23.39 3.87 8.80
CA PRO A 320 -23.91 2.51 8.84
C PRO A 320 -24.13 2.06 10.28
N ARG A 321 -25.21 1.30 10.54
CA ARG A 321 -25.49 0.79 11.90
C ARG A 321 -24.34 -0.13 12.35
N GLN A 322 -23.96 -0.07 13.62
CA GLN A 322 -22.84 -0.84 14.20
C GLN A 322 -22.94 -2.36 13.98
N MET A 323 -24.16 -2.89 13.83
CA MET A 323 -24.42 -4.33 13.61
C MET A 323 -23.88 -4.89 12.29
N HIS A 324 -23.48 -4.04 11.34
CA HIS A 324 -22.98 -4.44 10.02
C HIS A 324 -21.47 -4.20 9.84
N LYS A 325 -20.75 -3.84 10.91
CA LYS A 325 -19.30 -3.60 10.81
C LYS A 325 -18.50 -4.91 10.73
N GLY A 326 -17.75 -5.11 9.64
CA GLY A 326 -16.73 -6.13 9.54
C GLY A 326 -15.52 -5.82 10.43
N ARG A 327 -14.78 -6.86 10.91
CA ARG A 327 -13.49 -6.67 11.63
C ARG A 327 -12.45 -6.07 10.70
N PHE A 328 -11.63 -5.17 11.25
CA PHE A 328 -10.47 -4.63 10.57
C PHE A 328 -9.42 -5.73 10.33
N VAL A 329 -8.88 -5.80 9.12
CA VAL A 329 -7.75 -6.67 8.76
C VAL A 329 -6.67 -5.78 8.16
N VAL A 330 -5.43 -5.91 8.64
CA VAL A 330 -4.29 -5.21 8.05
C VAL A 330 -4.04 -5.79 6.67
N GLU A 331 -4.23 -4.98 5.65
CA GLU A 331 -3.91 -5.38 4.28
C GLU A 331 -2.43 -5.05 3.96
N PRO A 332 -1.78 -5.89 3.15
CA PRO A 332 -0.44 -5.60 2.67
C PRO A 332 -0.41 -4.30 1.85
N LEU A 333 0.75 -3.66 1.77
CA LEU A 333 0.96 -2.38 1.06
C LEU A 333 0.55 -2.39 -0.42
N ILE A 334 0.36 -3.58 -0.98
CA ILE A 334 -0.23 -3.81 -2.31
C ILE A 334 -1.42 -4.73 -2.10
N PRO A 335 -2.65 -4.19 -1.94
CA PRO A 335 -3.82 -5.00 -1.69
C PRO A 335 -4.26 -5.73 -2.97
N VAL A 336 -4.41 -7.03 -2.87
CA VAL A 336 -5.15 -7.83 -3.83
C VAL A 336 -6.33 -8.46 -3.09
N GLY A 337 -7.55 -8.05 -3.47
CA GLY A 337 -8.77 -8.34 -2.74
C GLY A 337 -9.13 -9.82 -2.70
N THR A 338 -8.94 -10.46 -1.56
CA THR A 338 -9.34 -11.86 -1.35
C THR A 338 -9.78 -12.20 0.09
N THR A 339 -9.98 -11.25 1.00
CA THR A 339 -10.14 -11.56 2.44
C THR A 339 -11.58 -11.76 2.95
N LEU A 340 -12.60 -12.01 2.12
CA LEU A 340 -13.99 -11.87 2.59
C LEU A 340 -14.95 -13.05 2.38
N GLU A 341 -14.48 -14.25 2.04
CA GLU A 341 -15.38 -15.41 1.94
C GLU A 341 -15.81 -16.05 3.29
N SER A 342 -15.26 -15.64 4.44
CA SER A 342 -15.44 -16.35 5.71
C SER A 342 -16.78 -16.14 6.42
N ARG A 343 -17.72 -15.33 5.91
CA ARG A 343 -19.01 -15.07 6.58
C ARG A 343 -20.24 -15.80 6.00
N ALA A 344 -20.15 -16.34 4.82
CA ALA A 344 -21.30 -17.04 4.22
C ALA A 344 -21.62 -18.41 4.87
N GLY A 345 -20.67 -19.01 5.60
CA GLY A 345 -20.85 -20.34 6.22
C GLY A 345 -21.57 -20.36 7.58
N GLN A 346 -21.72 -19.22 8.27
CA GLN A 346 -22.28 -19.21 9.64
C GLN A 346 -23.80 -19.02 9.73
N SER A 347 -24.47 -18.60 8.67
CA SER A 347 -25.94 -18.43 8.70
C SER A 347 -26.74 -19.70 8.46
N GLY A 348 -26.11 -20.81 8.09
CA GLY A 348 -26.77 -22.08 7.74
C GLY A 348 -26.99 -23.07 8.89
N ARG A 349 -26.57 -22.78 10.14
CA ARG A 349 -26.63 -23.76 11.26
C ARG A 349 -27.61 -23.43 12.40
N ILE A 350 -28.53 -22.50 12.21
CA ILE A 350 -29.60 -22.26 13.20
C ILE A 350 -30.94 -22.52 12.51
N SER A 351 -31.19 -23.76 12.09
CA SER A 351 -32.53 -24.33 11.90
C SER A 351 -32.41 -25.84 11.66
N ARG A 352 -32.26 -26.60 12.72
CA ARG A 352 -32.80 -27.97 12.91
C ARG A 352 -32.86 -28.27 14.41
#